data_e5b7bdbe8a66bcb561ee2ea983a77680
#
_entry.id   e5b7bdbe8a66bcb561ee2ea983a77680
#
_cell.length_a   1.000
_cell.length_b   1.000
_cell.length_c   1.000
_cell.angle_alpha   90.00
_cell.angle_beta   90.00
_cell.angle_gamma   90.00
#
_symmetry.space_group_name_H-M   'P 1'
#
loop_
_entity.id
_entity.type
_entity.pdbx_description
1 polymer ?
#
loop_
_entity_poly.entity_id
_entity_poly.type
_entity_poly.pdbx_seq_one_letter_code
_entity_poly.pdbx_strand_id
1 'polypeptide(L)'
;IPKLDTRIVATGAEAARVLYRSTSGIDGSPTEVSGAVFVPPGDPPPGGWPVVAYGHGTSGVQQQCAPSLSKDIFGTAPLIAAYIKLGYAVAVADYQGLGAPGGHPYLDSKTAGLNIIDSVRALRKLSPKVSTKWGGVGGSQGGSAMWAANEQAATYGTDLNLVGTVSMAPA
;
A
#
# COMPACT_ATOMS: atom_id res chain seq x y z
N ILE A 1 10.90 -10.18 -1.72
CA ILE A 1 10.71 -9.78 -3.12
C ILE A 1 11.93 -10.28 -3.91
N PRO A 2 11.77 -11.20 -4.86
CA PRO A 2 12.91 -11.70 -5.62
C PRO A 2 13.46 -10.56 -6.52
N LYS A 3 14.71 -10.16 -6.33
CA LYS A 3 15.41 -9.12 -7.09
C LYS A 3 14.62 -7.82 -7.25
N LEU A 4 14.59 -7.02 -6.19
CA LEU A 4 14.09 -5.64 -6.29
C LEU A 4 14.86 -4.81 -7.32
N ASP A 5 14.18 -3.85 -7.88
CA ASP A 5 14.76 -2.83 -8.75
C ASP A 5 15.93 -2.11 -8.06
N THR A 6 16.99 -1.87 -8.82
CA THR A 6 18.24 -1.29 -8.30
C THR A 6 18.05 0.09 -7.68
N ARG A 7 17.04 0.85 -8.12
CA ARG A 7 16.70 2.17 -7.56
C ARG A 7 16.19 2.06 -6.13
N ILE A 8 15.39 1.03 -5.83
CA ILE A 8 14.92 0.75 -4.47
C ILE A 8 16.08 0.22 -3.62
N VAL A 9 16.83 -0.75 -4.15
CA VAL A 9 18.01 -1.32 -3.46
C VAL A 9 19.01 -0.23 -3.07
N ALA A 10 19.26 0.72 -3.97
CA ALA A 10 20.19 1.84 -3.73
C ALA A 10 19.74 2.79 -2.61
N THR A 11 18.48 2.75 -2.17
CA THR A 11 18.03 3.53 -1.00
C THR A 11 18.50 2.96 0.33
N GLY A 12 18.91 1.69 0.37
CA GLY A 12 19.20 0.98 1.61
C GLY A 12 17.98 0.58 2.44
N ALA A 13 16.78 0.75 1.90
CA ALA A 13 15.55 0.44 2.62
C ALA A 13 15.39 -1.06 2.90
N GLU A 14 14.83 -1.37 4.06
CA GLU A 14 14.29 -2.70 4.33
C GLU A 14 13.01 -2.89 3.51
N ALA A 15 12.91 -4.00 2.77
CA ALA A 15 11.79 -4.29 1.91
C ALA A 15 11.25 -5.69 2.13
N ALA A 16 9.93 -5.83 2.18
CA ALA A 16 9.26 -7.11 2.31
C ALA A 16 8.03 -7.20 1.42
N ARG A 17 7.79 -8.39 0.87
CA ARG A 17 6.45 -8.77 0.42
C ARG A 17 5.68 -9.29 1.61
N VAL A 18 4.46 -8.81 1.78
CA VAL A 18 3.61 -9.13 2.93
C VAL A 18 2.32 -9.81 2.49
N LEU A 19 1.78 -10.63 3.38
CA LEU A 19 0.41 -11.13 3.32
C LEU A 19 -0.27 -10.70 4.62
N TYR A 20 -1.41 -10.04 4.53
CA TYR A 20 -2.10 -9.48 5.68
C TYR A 20 -3.62 -9.68 5.59
N ARG A 21 -4.26 -9.67 6.74
CA ARG A 21 -5.72 -9.73 6.83
C ARG A 21 -6.33 -8.38 6.50
N SER A 22 -7.43 -8.41 5.76
CA SER A 22 -8.23 -7.25 5.41
C SER A 22 -9.71 -7.62 5.37
N THR A 23 -10.54 -6.73 4.85
CA THR A 23 -11.98 -6.87 4.77
C THR A 23 -12.45 -6.60 3.35
N SER A 24 -13.34 -7.44 2.83
CA SER A 24 -14.06 -7.20 1.60
C SER A 24 -15.07 -6.06 1.80
N GLY A 25 -15.02 -5.05 0.96
CA GLY A 25 -15.98 -3.94 0.97
C GLY A 25 -17.36 -4.33 0.47
N ILE A 26 -17.47 -5.47 -0.26
CA ILE A 26 -18.71 -5.95 -0.85
C ILE A 26 -19.67 -6.47 0.21
N ASP A 27 -19.17 -7.32 1.10
CA ASP A 27 -19.99 -8.08 2.05
C ASP A 27 -19.47 -8.06 3.50
N GLY A 28 -18.33 -7.40 3.74
CA GLY A 28 -17.71 -7.34 5.05
C GLY A 28 -16.96 -8.60 5.45
N SER A 29 -16.82 -9.58 4.58
CA SER A 29 -16.12 -10.83 4.89
C SER A 29 -14.61 -10.61 5.07
N PRO A 30 -13.95 -11.42 5.91
CA PRO A 30 -12.51 -11.39 6.05
C PRO A 30 -11.84 -11.87 4.75
N THR A 31 -10.76 -11.21 4.37
CA THR A 31 -9.97 -11.57 3.21
C THR A 31 -8.47 -11.47 3.50
N GLU A 32 -7.65 -12.10 2.67
CA GLU A 32 -6.20 -11.96 2.70
C GLU A 32 -5.73 -11.16 1.49
N VAL A 33 -4.83 -10.23 1.73
CA VAL A 33 -4.29 -9.32 0.71
C VAL A 33 -2.78 -9.33 0.77
N SER A 34 -2.14 -9.40 -0.38
CA SER A 34 -0.69 -9.24 -0.46
C SER A 34 -0.30 -7.80 -0.79
N GLY A 35 0.97 -7.50 -0.60
CA GLY A 35 1.52 -6.19 -0.92
C GLY A 35 3.03 -6.14 -0.75
N ALA A 36 3.60 -4.97 -1.01
CA ALA A 36 5.00 -4.68 -0.78
C ALA A 36 5.13 -3.51 0.20
N VAL A 37 6.08 -3.62 1.14
CA VAL A 37 6.34 -2.59 2.14
C VAL A 37 7.83 -2.26 2.19
N PHE A 38 8.12 -0.99 2.51
CA PHE A 38 9.47 -0.45 2.50
C PHE A 38 9.66 0.46 3.71
N VAL A 39 10.77 0.27 4.43
CA VAL A 39 11.14 1.10 5.59
C VAL A 39 12.47 1.77 5.30
N PRO A 40 12.58 3.11 5.43
CA PRO A 40 13.85 3.81 5.24
C PRO A 40 14.96 3.28 6.14
N PRO A 41 16.23 3.35 5.73
CA PRO A 41 17.36 2.99 6.57
C PRO A 41 17.58 4.02 7.68
N GLY A 42 18.28 3.60 8.73
CA GLY A 42 18.68 4.48 9.83
C GLY A 42 17.62 4.65 10.92
N ASP A 43 17.74 5.75 11.66
CA ASP A 43 16.85 6.07 12.75
C ASP A 43 15.71 6.98 12.29
N PRO A 44 14.48 6.70 12.71
CA PRO A 44 13.33 7.51 12.33
C PRO A 44 13.34 8.86 13.07
N PRO A 45 12.62 9.85 12.54
CA PRO A 45 12.34 11.06 13.28
C PRO A 45 11.48 10.78 14.53
N PRO A 46 11.38 11.72 15.48
CA PRO A 46 10.47 11.59 16.61
C PRO A 46 9.05 11.24 16.15
N GLY A 47 8.48 10.17 16.70
CA GLY A 47 7.16 9.66 16.30
C GLY A 47 7.17 8.62 15.18
N GLY A 48 8.33 8.25 14.64
CA GLY A 48 8.49 7.21 13.62
C GLY A 48 8.44 7.75 12.18
N TRP A 49 8.79 6.88 11.21
CA TRP A 49 8.68 7.20 9.78
C TRP A 49 7.22 7.41 9.39
N PRO A 50 6.84 8.58 8.86
CA PRO A 50 5.50 8.77 8.29
C PRO A 50 5.33 7.86 7.07
N VAL A 51 4.09 7.44 6.79
CA VAL A 51 3.80 6.47 5.74
C VAL A 51 3.19 7.16 4.52
N VAL A 52 3.66 6.78 3.34
CA VAL A 52 2.94 6.96 2.08
C VAL A 52 2.36 5.61 1.67
N ALA A 53 1.03 5.50 1.65
CA ALA A 53 0.34 4.40 0.99
C ALA A 53 0.19 4.72 -0.49
N TYR A 54 0.65 3.80 -1.36
CA TYR A 54 0.55 3.96 -2.80
C TYR A 54 -0.52 3.03 -3.36
N GLY A 55 -1.55 3.63 -3.99
CA GLY A 55 -2.58 2.93 -4.74
C GLY A 55 -2.19 2.81 -6.21
N HIS A 56 -1.88 1.58 -6.63
CA HIS A 56 -1.51 1.34 -8.04
C HIS A 56 -2.71 1.40 -8.99
N GLY A 57 -2.45 1.81 -10.22
CA GLY A 57 -3.42 1.72 -11.30
C GLY A 57 -3.69 0.27 -11.72
N THR A 58 -4.59 0.07 -12.67
CA THR A 58 -4.95 -1.27 -13.17
C THR A 58 -3.71 -2.03 -13.65
N SER A 59 -3.47 -3.19 -13.04
CA SER A 59 -2.38 -4.12 -13.38
C SER A 59 -2.90 -5.44 -13.97
N GLY A 60 -4.21 -5.66 -13.92
CA GLY A 60 -4.90 -6.87 -14.37
C GLY A 60 -5.85 -7.39 -13.29
N VAL A 61 -6.46 -8.55 -13.53
CA VAL A 61 -7.49 -9.14 -12.64
C VAL A 61 -7.11 -10.53 -12.12
N GLN A 62 -5.94 -11.04 -12.49
CA GLN A 62 -5.48 -12.36 -12.08
C GLN A 62 -4.41 -12.25 -10.98
N GLN A 63 -4.23 -13.29 -10.19
CA GLN A 63 -3.29 -13.31 -9.07
C GLN A 63 -1.87 -12.90 -9.46
N GLN A 64 -1.37 -13.34 -10.63
CA GLN A 64 -0.04 -13.00 -11.11
C GLN A 64 0.13 -11.52 -11.51
N CYS A 65 -0.95 -10.76 -11.56
CA CYS A 65 -0.92 -9.32 -11.88
C CYS A 65 -0.59 -8.44 -10.67
N ALA A 66 -0.29 -9.03 -9.52
CA ALA A 66 0.06 -8.29 -8.32
C ALA A 66 1.37 -7.51 -8.48
N PRO A 67 1.39 -6.19 -8.25
CA PRO A 67 2.61 -5.39 -8.30
C PRO A 67 3.76 -5.91 -7.43
N SER A 68 3.45 -6.47 -6.26
CA SER A 68 4.47 -7.03 -5.35
C SER A 68 5.23 -8.24 -5.90
N LEU A 69 4.75 -8.85 -6.98
CA LEU A 69 5.43 -9.94 -7.70
C LEU A 69 6.42 -9.40 -8.74
N SER A 70 6.33 -8.13 -9.11
CA SER A 70 7.23 -7.50 -10.06
C SER A 70 8.43 -6.87 -9.34
N LYS A 71 9.64 -6.98 -9.93
CA LYS A 71 10.87 -6.39 -9.38
C LYS A 71 10.80 -4.86 -9.23
N ASP A 72 10.08 -4.19 -10.13
CA ASP A 72 9.93 -2.74 -10.21
C ASP A 72 8.57 -2.25 -9.65
N ILE A 73 7.86 -3.17 -8.96
CA ILE A 73 6.54 -2.89 -8.39
C ILE A 73 5.63 -2.28 -9.46
N PHE A 74 5.53 -2.96 -10.58
CA PHE A 74 4.73 -2.55 -11.73
C PHE A 74 5.07 -1.13 -12.24
N GLY A 75 6.36 -0.86 -12.42
CA GLY A 75 6.88 0.41 -12.94
C GLY A 75 6.97 1.55 -11.92
N THR A 76 6.59 1.32 -10.65
CA THR A 76 6.55 2.38 -9.63
C THR A 76 7.83 2.53 -8.82
N ALA A 77 8.85 1.72 -9.08
CA ALA A 77 10.13 1.76 -8.36
C ALA A 77 10.77 3.16 -8.25
N PRO A 78 10.77 4.02 -9.28
CA PRO A 78 11.33 5.37 -9.15
C PRO A 78 10.60 6.20 -8.09
N LEU A 79 9.28 6.11 -8.06
CA LEU A 79 8.43 6.86 -7.13
C LEU A 79 8.62 6.35 -5.69
N ILE A 80 8.63 5.03 -5.50
CA ILE A 80 8.90 4.40 -4.21
C ILE A 80 10.27 4.83 -3.68
N ALA A 81 11.32 4.76 -4.52
CA ALA A 81 12.67 5.19 -4.15
C ALA A 81 12.72 6.68 -3.76
N ALA A 82 11.96 7.53 -4.45
CA ALA A 82 11.85 8.95 -4.12
C ALA A 82 11.22 9.17 -2.74
N TYR A 83 10.11 8.51 -2.43
CA TYR A 83 9.48 8.60 -1.10
C TYR A 83 10.41 8.11 0.02
N ILE A 84 11.11 6.99 -0.18
CA ILE A 84 12.07 6.47 0.79
C ILE A 84 13.17 7.52 1.07
N LYS A 85 13.74 8.11 0.02
CA LYS A 85 14.77 9.15 0.15
C LYS A 85 14.27 10.41 0.86
N LEU A 86 12.99 10.71 0.77
CA LEU A 86 12.33 11.80 1.49
C LEU A 86 11.98 11.45 2.94
N GLY A 87 12.31 10.23 3.41
CA GLY A 87 12.06 9.81 4.78
C GLY A 87 10.65 9.30 5.03
N TYR A 88 10.00 8.72 4.01
CA TYR A 88 8.72 8.04 4.17
C TYR A 88 8.90 6.52 4.11
N ALA A 89 8.25 5.81 5.01
CA ALA A 89 7.95 4.41 4.82
C ALA A 89 6.85 4.28 3.75
N VAL A 90 6.88 3.21 2.96
CA VAL A 90 5.93 3.04 1.83
C VAL A 90 5.18 1.73 1.97
N ALA A 91 3.87 1.76 1.78
CA ALA A 91 3.02 0.58 1.68
C ALA A 91 2.32 0.56 0.30
N VAL A 92 2.41 -0.56 -0.39
CA VAL A 92 1.74 -0.81 -1.68
C VAL A 92 0.86 -2.04 -1.51
N ALA A 93 -0.46 -1.85 -1.45
CA ALA A 93 -1.41 -2.96 -1.48
C ALA A 93 -1.51 -3.51 -2.91
N ASP A 94 -1.53 -4.83 -3.06
CA ASP A 94 -1.82 -5.46 -4.36
C ASP A 94 -3.33 -5.44 -4.69
N TYR A 95 -4.18 -5.22 -3.70
CA TYR A 95 -5.63 -5.40 -3.62
C TYR A 95 -6.07 -6.88 -3.54
N GLN A 96 -7.26 -7.11 -3.00
CA GLN A 96 -7.88 -8.43 -2.88
C GLN A 96 -7.86 -9.17 -4.22
N GLY A 97 -7.49 -10.45 -4.20
CA GLY A 97 -7.45 -11.32 -5.38
C GLY A 97 -6.26 -11.13 -6.31
N LEU A 98 -5.38 -10.14 -6.05
CA LEU A 98 -4.09 -9.99 -6.70
C LEU A 98 -2.99 -10.48 -5.75
N GLY A 99 -2.17 -11.44 -6.16
CA GLY A 99 -1.05 -11.99 -5.39
C GLY A 99 -1.44 -12.86 -4.19
N ALA A 100 -2.72 -13.00 -3.91
CA ALA A 100 -3.32 -13.84 -2.89
C ALA A 100 -4.54 -14.57 -3.48
N PRO A 101 -5.00 -15.69 -2.90
CA PRO A 101 -6.18 -16.40 -3.36
C PRO A 101 -7.45 -15.54 -3.33
N GLY A 102 -8.38 -15.83 -4.25
CA GLY A 102 -9.67 -15.16 -4.37
C GLY A 102 -9.84 -14.41 -5.69
N GLY A 103 -11.04 -13.89 -5.92
CA GLY A 103 -11.34 -13.03 -7.06
C GLY A 103 -10.99 -11.57 -6.78
N HIS A 104 -10.46 -10.89 -7.79
CA HIS A 104 -10.23 -9.45 -7.71
C HIS A 104 -11.54 -8.70 -8.01
N PRO A 105 -12.11 -7.96 -7.02
CA PRO A 105 -13.30 -7.16 -7.24
C PRO A 105 -12.92 -5.86 -7.96
N TYR A 106 -12.61 -5.97 -9.25
CA TYR A 106 -12.13 -4.87 -10.06
C TYR A 106 -13.09 -3.68 -10.01
N LEU A 107 -12.56 -2.50 -9.74
CA LEU A 107 -13.30 -1.24 -9.53
C LEU A 107 -14.21 -1.19 -8.30
N ASP A 108 -14.20 -2.19 -7.42
CA ASP A 108 -14.76 -2.00 -6.09
C ASP A 108 -13.79 -1.16 -5.24
N SER A 109 -14.01 0.15 -5.29
CA SER A 109 -13.15 1.12 -4.62
C SER A 109 -13.15 0.97 -3.11
N LYS A 110 -14.29 0.55 -2.52
CA LYS A 110 -14.40 0.34 -1.07
C LYS A 110 -13.47 -0.79 -0.61
N THR A 111 -13.51 -1.95 -1.26
CA THR A 111 -12.58 -3.05 -0.95
C THR A 111 -11.13 -2.60 -1.08
N ALA A 112 -10.79 -1.94 -2.19
CA ALA A 112 -9.43 -1.45 -2.41
C ALA A 112 -9.00 -0.43 -1.34
N GLY A 113 -9.89 0.46 -0.92
CA GLY A 113 -9.62 1.44 0.14
C GLY A 113 -9.36 0.78 1.50
N LEU A 114 -10.16 -0.23 1.87
CA LEU A 114 -9.92 -1.01 3.09
C LEU A 114 -8.57 -1.76 3.03
N ASN A 115 -8.25 -2.35 1.87
CA ASN A 115 -6.97 -3.04 1.67
C ASN A 115 -5.77 -2.08 1.81
N ILE A 116 -5.89 -0.83 1.37
CA ILE A 116 -4.87 0.20 1.56
C ILE A 116 -4.68 0.53 3.04
N ILE A 117 -5.75 0.78 3.79
CA ILE A 117 -5.67 1.06 5.23
C ILE A 117 -4.96 -0.09 5.96
N ASP A 118 -5.32 -1.33 5.64
CA ASP A 118 -4.71 -2.51 6.24
C ASP A 118 -3.26 -2.74 5.82
N SER A 119 -2.84 -2.27 4.65
CA SER A 119 -1.43 -2.31 4.25
C SER A 119 -0.56 -1.42 5.14
N VAL A 120 -1.08 -0.27 5.58
CA VAL A 120 -0.41 0.61 6.55
C VAL A 120 -0.30 -0.08 7.91
N ARG A 121 -1.35 -0.76 8.36
CA ARG A 121 -1.32 -1.58 9.59
C ARG A 121 -0.29 -2.70 9.51
N ALA A 122 -0.22 -3.39 8.36
CA ALA A 122 0.75 -4.46 8.12
C ALA A 122 2.19 -3.94 8.21
N LEU A 123 2.48 -2.81 7.56
CA LEU A 123 3.79 -2.16 7.62
C LEU A 123 4.17 -1.80 9.06
N ARG A 124 3.26 -1.23 9.83
CA ARG A 124 3.50 -0.87 11.24
C ARG A 124 3.73 -2.07 12.15
N LYS A 125 3.07 -3.20 11.87
CA LYS A 125 3.31 -4.45 12.61
C LYS A 125 4.69 -5.04 12.35
N LEU A 126 5.23 -4.85 11.15
CA LEU A 126 6.56 -5.33 10.79
C LEU A 126 7.68 -4.47 11.38
N SER A 127 7.46 -3.16 11.52
CA SER A 127 8.48 -2.26 12.02
C SER A 127 7.94 -1.28 13.05
N PRO A 128 8.46 -1.32 14.29
CA PRO A 128 8.10 -0.34 15.33
C PRO A 128 8.60 1.07 15.01
N LYS A 129 9.48 1.21 14.02
CA LYS A 129 10.00 2.51 13.54
C LYS A 129 8.97 3.30 12.73
N VAL A 130 7.81 2.72 12.41
CA VAL A 130 6.80 3.34 11.54
C VAL A 130 5.70 4.02 12.34
N SER A 131 5.41 5.26 11.98
CA SER A 131 4.40 6.12 12.60
C SER A 131 2.97 5.65 12.33
N THR A 132 2.01 6.11 13.14
CA THR A 132 0.57 6.04 12.80
C THR A 132 0.18 7.06 11.73
N LYS A 133 1.01 8.09 11.53
CA LYS A 133 0.76 9.18 10.58
C LYS A 133 0.98 8.69 9.15
N TRP A 134 -0.06 8.80 8.33
CA TRP A 134 0.01 8.35 6.95
C TRP A 134 -0.74 9.27 5.99
N GLY A 135 -0.32 9.24 4.75
CA GLY A 135 -1.05 9.83 3.63
C GLY A 135 -1.08 8.85 2.46
N GLY A 136 -1.90 9.12 1.47
CA GLY A 136 -2.05 8.24 0.33
C GLY A 136 -1.98 8.97 -1.01
N VAL A 137 -1.48 8.29 -2.03
CA VAL A 137 -1.47 8.78 -3.41
C VAL A 137 -1.79 7.63 -4.35
N GLY A 138 -2.62 7.89 -5.36
CA GLY A 138 -2.97 6.89 -6.35
C GLY A 138 -3.56 7.49 -7.61
N GLY A 139 -3.43 6.77 -8.73
CA GLY A 139 -3.98 7.17 -10.01
C GLY A 139 -4.88 6.09 -10.61
N SER A 140 -5.87 6.48 -11.44
CA SER A 140 -6.84 5.56 -12.07
C SER A 140 -7.52 4.68 -11.02
N GLN A 141 -7.52 3.36 -11.13
CA GLN A 141 -8.02 2.45 -10.09
C GLN A 141 -7.45 2.79 -8.70
N GLY A 142 -6.15 3.14 -8.62
CA GLY A 142 -5.52 3.58 -7.37
C GLY A 142 -6.04 4.92 -6.88
N GLY A 143 -6.50 5.80 -7.77
CA GLY A 143 -7.16 7.06 -7.42
C GLY A 143 -8.49 6.80 -6.72
N SER A 144 -9.33 5.90 -7.27
CA SER A 144 -10.59 5.48 -6.64
C SER A 144 -10.35 4.79 -5.29
N ALA A 145 -9.31 3.94 -5.21
CA ALA A 145 -8.93 3.27 -3.97
C ALA A 145 -8.51 4.28 -2.88
N MET A 146 -7.75 5.33 -3.24
CA MET A 146 -7.35 6.39 -2.30
C MET A 146 -8.53 7.26 -1.87
N TRP A 147 -9.46 7.55 -2.77
CA TRP A 147 -10.69 8.25 -2.42
C TRP A 147 -11.47 7.46 -1.37
N ALA A 148 -11.72 6.17 -1.63
CA ALA A 148 -12.43 5.30 -0.70
C ALA A 148 -11.67 5.11 0.63
N ALA A 149 -10.34 5.01 0.61
CA ALA A 149 -9.54 4.96 1.82
C ALA A 149 -9.72 6.22 2.70
N ASN A 150 -9.80 7.39 2.08
CA ASN A 150 -10.09 8.64 2.78
C ASN A 150 -11.49 8.61 3.43
N GLU A 151 -12.51 8.20 2.70
CA GLU A 151 -13.89 8.08 3.22
C GLU A 151 -13.99 7.08 4.38
N GLN A 152 -13.27 5.95 4.29
CA GLN A 152 -13.31 4.90 5.31
C GLN A 152 -12.40 5.16 6.52
N ALA A 153 -11.46 6.11 6.44
CA ALA A 153 -10.48 6.35 7.48
C ALA A 153 -11.10 6.68 8.84
N ALA A 154 -12.19 7.46 8.84
CA ALA A 154 -12.86 7.89 10.07
C ALA A 154 -13.60 6.77 10.81
N THR A 155 -13.94 5.68 10.13
CA THR A 155 -14.73 4.56 10.70
C THR A 155 -13.95 3.26 10.78
N TYR A 156 -13.13 2.96 9.78
CA TYR A 156 -12.35 1.73 9.68
C TYR A 156 -10.89 1.93 10.14
N GLY A 157 -10.30 3.09 9.88
CA GLY A 157 -8.89 3.41 10.13
C GLY A 157 -8.64 4.17 11.43
N THR A 158 -9.49 4.06 12.46
CA THR A 158 -9.47 4.89 13.68
C THR A 158 -8.20 4.78 14.54
N ASP A 159 -7.43 3.72 14.37
CA ASP A 159 -6.13 3.48 15.01
C ASP A 159 -4.95 4.14 14.28
N LEU A 160 -5.21 4.74 13.13
CA LEU A 160 -4.23 5.42 12.28
C LEU A 160 -4.59 6.92 12.17
N ASN A 161 -3.58 7.73 11.85
CA ASN A 161 -3.75 9.18 11.68
C ASN A 161 -3.57 9.55 10.20
N LEU A 162 -4.66 9.54 9.44
CA LEU A 162 -4.67 9.99 8.04
C LEU A 162 -4.50 11.50 7.97
N VAL A 163 -3.51 11.97 7.21
CA VAL A 163 -3.29 13.41 6.96
C VAL A 163 -3.92 13.90 5.65
N GLY A 164 -4.22 13.00 4.74
CA GLY A 164 -4.89 13.28 3.46
C GLY A 164 -4.52 12.30 2.36
N THR A 165 -5.28 12.36 1.26
CA THR A 165 -5.03 11.55 0.06
C THR A 165 -5.01 12.40 -1.19
N VAL A 166 -4.23 11.95 -2.18
CA VAL A 166 -4.22 12.51 -3.53
C VAL A 166 -4.75 11.46 -4.48
N SER A 167 -5.92 11.73 -5.06
CA SER A 167 -6.60 10.85 -6.03
C SER A 167 -6.50 11.48 -7.41
N MET A 168 -5.70 10.88 -8.29
CA MET A 168 -5.48 11.36 -9.64
C MET A 168 -6.34 10.58 -10.62
N ALA A 169 -7.16 11.27 -11.41
CA ALA A 169 -8.04 10.66 -12.42
C ALA A 169 -8.68 9.34 -11.92
N PRO A 170 -9.46 9.36 -10.84
CA PRO A 170 -10.10 8.16 -10.30
C PRO A 170 -10.98 7.50 -11.37
N ALA A 171 -10.99 6.16 -11.43
CA ALA A 171 -11.75 5.37 -12.40
C ALA A 171 -13.19 5.13 -11.91
#